data_c594d050ca39afabaa84c9cbc15ddd23
#
_entry.id   c594d050ca39afabaa84c9cbc15ddd23
#
_cell.length_a   1.000
_cell.length_b   1.000
_cell.length_c   1.000
_cell.angle_alpha   90.00
_cell.angle_beta   90.00
_cell.angle_gamma   90.00
#
_symmetry.space_group_name_H-M   'P 1'
#
loop_
_entity.id
_entity.type
_entity.pdbx_description
1 polymer ?
#
loop_
_entity_poly.entity_id
_entity_poly.type
_entity_poly.pdbx_seq_one_letter_code
_entity_poly.pdbx_strand_id
1 'polypeptide(L)'
;MRLLTLLLILMFALVAAYFCYSVYFYGGRWIANPYNPRISSQKQHVVMGTLTDRDGTVLAYTDESGTRRYNSNAATRKAVSQVVGDSSGKVSTGADTFHAQYLLGFRSSIFERLADAFTGTTQRGDDVELTISERLSRYISEQFPRDKRGAVVVLNYKTNEILALVSMPQFDPTDMDSALADEAAGALVNRATQGLYPPGSTFKIVTMASALENLPDLNDFAFDCTGYYPVGSYSVTDGSAHGVQSLSDAFAHSCNTTFAALSQDLGYEMLGKTAEEMGFNKNFMFSDLIVYNSSYPIDDLSAEDLAWSAIGQGRVLATPLHMALIASVVANGGVMNEPQLVKSVTTAQGGNRALLSHASSKRVISADVAARLESEMIRVVKSGTGRRAALDNGYVVAGKTGSAEASNDKSVGAHAWFVGYVANDNAPYAICVLVENGGSGGAVAAPLARKTLQKAINLGL
;
A
#
# COMPACT_ATOMS: atom_id res chain seq x y z
N MET A 1 -9.47 -51.17 11.68
CA MET A 1 -10.75 -50.62 11.20
C MET A 1 -11.20 -49.41 12.02
N ARG A 2 -11.52 -49.50 13.31
CA ARG A 2 -12.03 -48.38 14.14
C ARG A 2 -11.12 -47.15 14.17
N LEU A 3 -9.82 -47.33 14.32
CA LEU A 3 -8.83 -46.22 14.33
C LEU A 3 -8.76 -45.50 13.00
N LEU A 4 -8.79 -46.22 11.88
CA LEU A 4 -8.81 -45.64 10.54
C LEU A 4 -10.10 -44.82 10.28
N THR A 5 -11.23 -45.34 10.74
CA THR A 5 -12.52 -44.64 10.65
C THR A 5 -12.51 -43.36 11.45
N LEU A 6 -11.97 -43.36 12.67
CA LEU A 6 -11.80 -42.16 13.50
C LEU A 6 -10.89 -41.11 12.87
N LEU A 7 -9.78 -41.56 12.29
CA LEU A 7 -8.86 -40.68 11.55
C LEU A 7 -9.54 -40.01 10.33
N LEU A 8 -10.33 -40.78 9.57
CA LEU A 8 -11.08 -40.26 8.44
C LEU A 8 -12.14 -39.23 8.89
N ILE A 9 -12.91 -39.56 9.95
CA ILE A 9 -13.89 -38.60 10.51
C ILE A 9 -13.22 -37.32 10.96
N LEU A 10 -12.09 -37.40 11.66
CA LEU A 10 -11.30 -36.23 12.09
C LEU A 10 -10.81 -35.42 10.90
N MET A 11 -10.30 -36.08 9.87
CA MET A 11 -9.86 -35.40 8.64
C MET A 11 -10.99 -34.64 7.96
N PHE A 12 -12.19 -35.28 7.81
CA PHE A 12 -13.35 -34.61 7.25
C PHE A 12 -13.83 -33.46 8.13
N ALA A 13 -13.80 -33.60 9.45
CA ALA A 13 -14.16 -32.51 10.36
C ALA A 13 -13.19 -31.33 10.25
N LEU A 14 -11.90 -31.57 10.12
CA LEU A 14 -10.88 -30.52 9.91
C LEU A 14 -11.05 -29.82 8.55
N VAL A 15 -11.34 -30.58 7.48
CA VAL A 15 -11.60 -30.01 6.15
C VAL A 15 -12.88 -29.17 6.18
N ALA A 16 -13.95 -29.65 6.81
CA ALA A 16 -15.18 -28.89 6.97
C ALA A 16 -14.98 -27.61 7.78
N ALA A 17 -14.24 -27.68 8.90
CA ALA A 17 -13.89 -26.53 9.72
C ALA A 17 -13.07 -25.50 8.93
N TYR A 18 -12.06 -25.95 8.18
CA TYR A 18 -11.26 -25.11 7.32
C TYR A 18 -12.10 -24.48 6.19
N PHE A 19 -13.01 -25.23 5.61
CA PHE A 19 -13.92 -24.69 4.59
C PHE A 19 -14.86 -23.62 5.17
N CYS A 20 -15.46 -23.85 6.33
CA CYS A 20 -16.29 -22.86 7.02
C CYS A 20 -15.48 -21.60 7.38
N TYR A 21 -14.26 -21.78 7.89
CA TYR A 21 -13.30 -20.69 8.13
C TYR A 21 -13.04 -19.89 6.84
N SER A 22 -12.68 -20.58 5.75
CA SER A 22 -12.35 -19.93 4.48
C SER A 22 -13.54 -19.19 3.88
N VAL A 23 -14.75 -19.76 3.94
CA VAL A 23 -15.99 -19.08 3.49
C VAL A 23 -16.29 -17.86 4.35
N TYR A 24 -16.12 -17.97 5.65
CA TYR A 24 -16.39 -16.87 6.57
C TYR A 24 -15.43 -15.69 6.35
N PHE A 25 -14.12 -15.95 6.23
CA PHE A 25 -13.10 -14.91 6.15
C PHE A 25 -12.82 -14.45 4.71
N TYR A 26 -12.83 -15.34 3.74
CA TYR A 26 -12.46 -15.03 2.36
C TYR A 26 -13.64 -15.06 1.38
N GLY A 27 -14.83 -15.44 1.85
CA GLY A 27 -16.03 -15.52 1.01
C GLY A 27 -16.36 -14.20 0.31
N GLY A 28 -16.07 -13.05 0.94
CA GLY A 28 -16.21 -11.74 0.33
C GLY A 28 -15.37 -11.56 -0.94
N ARG A 29 -14.12 -12.04 -0.93
CA ARG A 29 -13.25 -12.03 -2.11
C ARG A 29 -13.76 -12.92 -3.23
N TRP A 30 -14.34 -14.08 -2.90
CA TRP A 30 -14.90 -14.99 -3.91
C TRP A 30 -16.16 -14.42 -4.54
N ILE A 31 -16.95 -13.64 -3.77
CA ILE A 31 -18.11 -12.93 -4.28
C ILE A 31 -17.69 -11.74 -5.13
N ALA A 32 -16.62 -11.03 -4.76
CA ALA A 32 -16.12 -9.80 -5.38
C ALA A 32 -15.55 -9.97 -6.81
N ASN A 33 -15.98 -10.98 -7.53
CA ASN A 33 -15.64 -11.16 -8.94
C ASN A 33 -16.67 -10.43 -9.81
N PRO A 34 -16.28 -9.44 -10.66
CA PRO A 34 -17.22 -8.69 -11.50
C PRO A 34 -18.02 -9.57 -12.46
N TYR A 35 -17.50 -10.73 -12.81
CA TYR A 35 -18.20 -11.75 -13.65
C TYR A 35 -19.11 -12.67 -12.84
N ASN A 36 -19.27 -12.46 -11.53
CA ASN A 36 -20.16 -13.25 -10.72
C ASN A 36 -21.63 -12.85 -11.04
N PRO A 37 -22.44 -13.73 -11.67
CA PRO A 37 -23.82 -13.40 -12.08
C PRO A 37 -24.71 -13.07 -10.89
N ARG A 38 -24.35 -13.50 -9.67
CA ARG A 38 -25.10 -13.17 -8.45
C ARG A 38 -25.03 -11.67 -8.14
N ILE A 39 -23.88 -11.01 -8.40
CA ILE A 39 -23.76 -9.55 -8.20
C ILE A 39 -24.70 -8.82 -9.15
N SER A 40 -24.70 -9.16 -10.42
CA SER A 40 -25.58 -8.54 -11.42
C SER A 40 -27.05 -8.76 -11.13
N SER A 41 -27.42 -9.99 -10.74
CA SER A 41 -28.80 -10.31 -10.34
C SER A 41 -29.21 -9.53 -9.08
N GLN A 42 -28.35 -9.49 -8.07
CA GLN A 42 -28.67 -8.80 -6.81
C GLN A 42 -28.81 -7.27 -7.01
N LYS A 43 -27.98 -6.66 -7.86
CA LYS A 43 -28.09 -5.23 -8.22
C LYS A 43 -29.47 -4.84 -8.80
N GLN A 44 -30.22 -5.79 -9.39
CA GLN A 44 -31.56 -5.55 -9.93
C GLN A 44 -32.67 -5.59 -8.86
N HIS A 45 -32.41 -6.18 -7.71
CA HIS A 45 -33.44 -6.45 -6.69
C HIS A 45 -33.17 -5.77 -5.35
N VAL A 46 -31.97 -5.24 -5.15
CA VAL A 46 -31.51 -4.63 -3.90
C VAL A 46 -31.04 -3.20 -4.14
N VAL A 47 -31.50 -2.28 -3.32
CA VAL A 47 -30.93 -0.94 -3.25
C VAL A 47 -29.56 -1.04 -2.60
N MET A 48 -28.49 -0.78 -3.37
CA MET A 48 -27.13 -0.80 -2.85
C MET A 48 -26.95 0.23 -1.73
N GLY A 49 -26.28 -0.19 -0.66
CA GLY A 49 -25.91 0.67 0.46
C GLY A 49 -25.02 1.86 0.05
N THR A 50 -24.96 2.84 0.91
CA THR A 50 -24.16 4.07 0.72
C THR A 50 -22.70 3.82 1.07
N LEU A 51 -21.78 4.42 0.29
CA LEU A 51 -20.36 4.55 0.63
C LEU A 51 -20.11 5.98 1.11
N THR A 52 -19.50 6.10 2.29
CA THR A 52 -19.04 7.39 2.84
C THR A 52 -17.55 7.37 3.12
N ASP A 53 -16.94 8.52 3.18
CA ASP A 53 -15.60 8.69 3.74
C ASP A 53 -15.65 8.75 5.28
N ARG A 54 -14.49 8.86 5.92
CA ARG A 54 -14.35 8.90 7.38
C ARG A 54 -15.06 10.07 8.07
N ASP A 55 -15.35 11.12 7.32
CA ASP A 55 -16.03 12.35 7.80
C ASP A 55 -17.53 12.34 7.47
N GLY A 56 -18.07 11.24 6.92
CA GLY A 56 -19.46 11.08 6.53
C GLY A 56 -19.80 11.69 5.16
N THR A 57 -18.80 12.15 4.38
CA THR A 57 -19.05 12.63 3.00
C THR A 57 -19.49 11.46 2.13
N VAL A 58 -20.66 11.60 1.49
CA VAL A 58 -21.19 10.58 0.58
C VAL A 58 -20.30 10.51 -0.68
N LEU A 59 -19.72 9.33 -0.91
CA LEU A 59 -18.88 9.04 -2.07
C LEU A 59 -19.71 8.38 -3.20
N ALA A 60 -20.57 7.43 -2.84
CA ALA A 60 -21.50 6.78 -3.75
C ALA A 60 -22.77 6.35 -3.03
N TYR A 61 -23.94 6.45 -3.71
CA TYR A 61 -25.24 6.06 -3.19
C TYR A 61 -26.13 5.56 -4.31
N THR A 62 -27.23 4.90 -3.99
CA THR A 62 -28.24 4.49 -4.96
C THR A 62 -29.45 5.43 -4.81
N ASP A 63 -29.90 6.05 -5.90
CA ASP A 63 -31.03 6.96 -5.89
C ASP A 63 -32.39 6.22 -5.91
N GLU A 64 -33.48 6.96 -5.82
CA GLU A 64 -34.83 6.40 -5.81
C GLU A 64 -35.20 5.61 -7.09
N SER A 65 -34.51 5.90 -8.20
CA SER A 65 -34.69 5.15 -9.45
C SER A 65 -33.91 3.82 -9.49
N GLY A 66 -33.14 3.52 -8.43
CA GLY A 66 -32.25 2.35 -8.38
C GLY A 66 -30.92 2.56 -9.09
N THR A 67 -30.61 3.79 -9.51
CA THR A 67 -29.37 4.11 -10.23
C THR A 67 -28.25 4.44 -9.23
N ARG A 68 -27.08 3.81 -9.41
CA ARG A 68 -25.89 4.15 -8.63
C ARG A 68 -25.36 5.53 -9.02
N ARG A 69 -25.23 6.40 -8.04
CA ARG A 69 -24.75 7.78 -8.16
C ARG A 69 -23.47 7.98 -7.38
N TYR A 70 -22.64 8.89 -7.85
CA TYR A 70 -21.38 9.26 -7.21
C TYR A 70 -21.44 10.72 -6.74
N ASN A 71 -20.50 11.12 -5.90
CA ASN A 71 -20.43 12.47 -5.37
C ASN A 71 -20.57 13.51 -6.49
N SER A 72 -21.42 14.52 -6.29
CA SER A 72 -21.73 15.56 -7.30
C SER A 72 -20.50 16.42 -7.65
N ASN A 73 -19.56 16.56 -6.70
CA ASN A 73 -18.30 17.28 -6.95
C ASN A 73 -17.36 16.38 -7.78
N ALA A 74 -17.06 16.80 -9.00
CA ALA A 74 -16.20 16.06 -9.92
C ALA A 74 -14.78 15.84 -9.37
N ALA A 75 -14.22 16.81 -8.66
CA ALA A 75 -12.88 16.67 -8.08
C ALA A 75 -12.87 15.59 -6.97
N THR A 76 -13.90 15.55 -6.13
CA THR A 76 -14.06 14.52 -5.09
C THR A 76 -14.21 13.13 -5.72
N ARG A 77 -15.19 12.92 -6.63
CA ARG A 77 -15.45 11.60 -7.19
C ARG A 77 -14.27 11.05 -8.00
N LYS A 78 -13.51 11.93 -8.68
CA LYS A 78 -12.26 11.55 -9.37
C LYS A 78 -11.16 11.17 -8.39
N ALA A 79 -10.95 11.96 -7.33
CA ALA A 79 -9.87 11.74 -6.37
C ALA A 79 -9.96 10.41 -5.63
N VAL A 80 -11.16 9.85 -5.51
CA VAL A 80 -11.40 8.56 -4.83
C VAL A 80 -11.82 7.43 -5.80
N SER A 81 -11.74 7.68 -7.12
CA SER A 81 -12.31 6.78 -8.13
C SER A 81 -11.80 5.35 -8.06
N GLN A 82 -10.49 5.14 -7.89
CA GLN A 82 -9.93 3.78 -7.80
C GLN A 82 -10.26 3.08 -6.47
N VAL A 83 -10.56 3.85 -5.40
CA VAL A 83 -11.00 3.28 -4.11
C VAL A 83 -12.48 2.93 -4.15
N VAL A 84 -13.31 3.81 -4.68
CA VAL A 84 -14.77 3.61 -4.79
C VAL A 84 -15.10 2.59 -5.88
N GLY A 85 -14.46 2.73 -7.05
CA GLY A 85 -14.76 1.91 -8.22
C GLY A 85 -15.86 2.51 -9.09
N ASP A 86 -16.51 1.64 -9.86
CA ASP A 86 -17.58 1.98 -10.79
C ASP A 86 -18.76 1.00 -10.71
N SER A 87 -19.94 1.46 -11.11
CA SER A 87 -21.18 0.64 -11.05
C SER A 87 -21.19 -0.52 -12.03
N SER A 88 -20.41 -0.45 -13.13
CA SER A 88 -20.33 -1.54 -14.12
C SER A 88 -19.38 -2.67 -13.68
N GLY A 89 -18.55 -2.44 -12.64
CA GLY A 89 -17.60 -3.40 -12.12
C GLY A 89 -16.31 -3.54 -12.94
N LYS A 90 -16.00 -2.57 -13.78
CA LYS A 90 -14.73 -2.54 -14.55
C LYS A 90 -13.53 -2.38 -13.62
N VAL A 91 -13.69 -1.63 -12.52
CA VAL A 91 -12.71 -1.52 -11.44
C VAL A 91 -13.06 -2.52 -10.34
N SER A 92 -12.70 -3.78 -10.54
CA SER A 92 -13.04 -4.88 -9.63
C SER A 92 -12.44 -4.77 -8.22
N THR A 93 -11.38 -3.99 -8.07
CA THR A 93 -10.71 -3.74 -6.78
C THR A 93 -11.34 -2.59 -6.00
N GLY A 94 -12.26 -1.83 -6.60
CA GLY A 94 -12.98 -0.74 -5.94
C GLY A 94 -14.03 -1.25 -4.97
N ALA A 95 -14.37 -0.43 -3.99
CA ALA A 95 -15.28 -0.77 -2.89
C ALA A 95 -16.68 -1.20 -3.36
N ASP A 96 -17.20 -0.60 -4.44
CA ASP A 96 -18.51 -0.96 -5.03
C ASP A 96 -18.58 -2.44 -5.46
N THR A 97 -17.43 -3.03 -5.84
CA THR A 97 -17.34 -4.44 -6.23
C THR A 97 -16.79 -5.30 -5.09
N PHE A 98 -15.69 -4.87 -4.48
CA PHE A 98 -15.01 -5.66 -3.48
C PHE A 98 -15.84 -5.83 -2.19
N HIS A 99 -16.56 -4.77 -1.79
CA HIS A 99 -17.46 -4.80 -0.63
C HIS A 99 -18.93 -5.07 -0.99
N ALA A 100 -19.20 -5.64 -2.18
CA ALA A 100 -20.56 -6.02 -2.61
C ALA A 100 -21.29 -6.92 -1.60
N GLN A 101 -20.56 -7.70 -0.81
CA GLN A 101 -21.15 -8.54 0.25
C GLN A 101 -21.94 -7.73 1.29
N TYR A 102 -21.49 -6.51 1.61
CA TYR A 102 -22.21 -5.57 2.48
C TYR A 102 -23.20 -4.75 1.67
N LEU A 103 -22.71 -4.06 0.64
CA LEU A 103 -23.49 -3.13 -0.14
C LEU A 103 -24.72 -3.72 -0.85
N LEU A 104 -24.73 -5.03 -1.13
CA LEU A 104 -25.84 -5.75 -1.74
C LEU A 104 -26.58 -6.67 -0.75
N GLY A 105 -26.32 -6.55 0.56
CA GLY A 105 -27.04 -7.28 1.59
C GLY A 105 -26.85 -8.81 1.55
N PHE A 106 -25.75 -9.33 0.96
CA PHE A 106 -25.48 -10.78 1.01
C PHE A 106 -25.30 -11.30 2.43
N ARG A 107 -24.94 -10.42 3.36
CA ARG A 107 -24.77 -10.72 4.77
C ARG A 107 -26.01 -10.49 5.63
N SER A 108 -27.13 -10.05 5.05
CA SER A 108 -28.37 -9.92 5.76
C SER A 108 -28.82 -11.27 6.32
N SER A 109 -29.26 -11.28 7.57
CA SER A 109 -29.73 -12.47 8.23
C SER A 109 -31.03 -12.97 7.57
N ILE A 110 -31.35 -14.24 7.78
CA ILE A 110 -32.61 -14.78 7.28
C ILE A 110 -33.83 -14.07 7.90
N PHE A 111 -33.69 -13.57 9.13
CA PHE A 111 -34.74 -12.82 9.81
C PHE A 111 -34.95 -11.43 9.20
N GLU A 112 -33.85 -10.72 8.84
CA GLU A 112 -33.93 -9.45 8.13
C GLU A 112 -34.65 -9.63 6.78
N ARG A 113 -34.29 -10.65 6.00
CA ARG A 113 -34.90 -10.95 4.69
C ARG A 113 -36.40 -11.33 4.82
N LEU A 114 -36.73 -12.07 5.84
CA LEU A 114 -38.16 -12.42 6.10
C LEU A 114 -38.95 -11.17 6.52
N ALA A 115 -38.39 -10.31 7.36
CA ALA A 115 -39.01 -9.05 7.76
C ALA A 115 -39.29 -8.15 6.54
N ASP A 116 -38.30 -7.98 5.66
CA ASP A 116 -38.44 -7.21 4.42
C ASP A 116 -39.55 -7.83 3.50
N ALA A 117 -39.56 -9.17 3.38
CA ALA A 117 -40.56 -9.85 2.59
C ALA A 117 -41.99 -9.70 3.17
N PHE A 118 -42.17 -9.71 4.51
CA PHE A 118 -43.45 -9.49 5.16
C PHE A 118 -43.95 -8.05 5.09
N THR A 119 -43.04 -7.08 5.13
CA THR A 119 -43.35 -5.64 5.06
C THR A 119 -43.50 -5.13 3.63
N GLY A 120 -43.11 -5.93 2.62
CA GLY A 120 -43.09 -5.51 1.22
C GLY A 120 -42.08 -4.42 0.91
N THR A 121 -41.09 -4.21 1.80
CA THR A 121 -40.04 -3.22 1.60
C THR A 121 -38.97 -3.75 0.64
N THR A 122 -38.47 -2.88 -0.25
CA THR A 122 -37.34 -3.23 -1.12
C THR A 122 -36.13 -3.50 -0.26
N GLN A 123 -35.52 -4.67 -0.43
CA GLN A 123 -34.29 -5.02 0.30
C GLN A 123 -33.21 -3.97 0.04
N ARG A 124 -32.59 -3.47 1.11
CA ARG A 124 -31.46 -2.55 1.07
C ARG A 124 -30.21 -3.22 1.61
N GLY A 125 -29.06 -2.95 0.98
CA GLY A 125 -27.76 -3.34 1.49
C GLY A 125 -27.28 -2.46 2.63
N ASP A 126 -26.17 -2.87 3.27
CA ASP A 126 -25.56 -2.18 4.38
C ASP A 126 -24.77 -0.96 3.88
N ASP A 127 -24.75 0.11 4.66
CA ASP A 127 -23.91 1.30 4.40
C ASP A 127 -22.49 1.05 4.90
N VAL A 128 -21.50 1.48 4.12
CA VAL A 128 -20.06 1.26 4.41
C VAL A 128 -19.36 2.61 4.56
N GLU A 129 -18.75 2.83 5.71
CA GLU A 129 -17.89 3.96 5.99
C GLU A 129 -16.42 3.55 5.77
N LEU A 130 -15.73 4.26 4.89
CA LEU A 130 -14.32 4.05 4.59
C LEU A 130 -13.43 4.90 5.51
N THR A 131 -12.19 4.45 5.69
CA THR A 131 -11.19 5.17 6.49
C THR A 131 -10.55 6.35 5.76
N ILE A 132 -10.71 6.44 4.43
CA ILE A 132 -10.12 7.53 3.62
C ILE A 132 -10.78 8.87 3.93
N SER A 133 -10.00 9.96 3.77
CA SER A 133 -10.51 11.33 3.73
C SER A 133 -10.55 11.82 2.28
N GLU A 134 -11.76 12.20 1.81
CA GLU A 134 -11.91 12.80 0.47
C GLU A 134 -11.14 14.11 0.36
N ARG A 135 -11.13 14.89 1.45
CA ARG A 135 -10.42 16.18 1.51
C ARG A 135 -8.92 16.03 1.33
N LEU A 136 -8.33 15.00 1.94
CA LEU A 136 -6.91 14.68 1.75
C LEU A 136 -6.65 14.15 0.34
N SER A 137 -7.48 13.21 -0.13
CA SER A 137 -7.36 12.60 -1.46
C SER A 137 -7.45 13.65 -2.58
N ARG A 138 -8.40 14.58 -2.49
CA ARG A 138 -8.53 15.68 -3.43
C ARG A 138 -7.32 16.61 -3.40
N TYR A 139 -6.86 16.99 -2.20
CA TYR A 139 -5.66 17.83 -2.08
C TYR A 139 -4.43 17.17 -2.70
N ILE A 140 -4.21 15.87 -2.47
CA ILE A 140 -3.12 15.12 -3.10
C ILE A 140 -3.22 15.20 -4.62
N SER A 141 -4.43 14.98 -5.18
CA SER A 141 -4.68 15.02 -6.62
C SER A 141 -4.35 16.39 -7.22
N GLU A 142 -4.71 17.48 -6.53
CA GLU A 142 -4.41 18.85 -6.93
C GLU A 142 -2.90 19.18 -6.87
N GLN A 143 -2.17 18.57 -5.95
CA GLN A 143 -0.74 18.80 -5.78
C GLN A 143 0.14 17.83 -6.60
N PHE A 144 -0.44 16.77 -7.14
CA PHE A 144 0.29 15.80 -7.94
C PHE A 144 0.84 16.46 -9.22
N PRO A 145 2.07 16.15 -9.66
CA PRO A 145 2.64 16.74 -10.87
C PRO A 145 1.76 16.48 -12.10
N ARG A 146 1.48 17.54 -12.86
CA ARG A 146 0.66 17.45 -14.08
C ARG A 146 1.30 16.51 -15.09
N ASP A 147 0.48 15.81 -15.84
CA ASP A 147 0.87 14.89 -16.91
C ASP A 147 1.79 13.74 -16.45
N LYS A 148 1.87 13.51 -15.13
CA LYS A 148 2.58 12.38 -14.54
C LYS A 148 1.60 11.33 -14.02
N ARG A 149 2.06 10.07 -14.03
CA ARG A 149 1.39 8.93 -13.42
C ARG A 149 2.04 8.63 -12.07
N GLY A 150 1.34 7.88 -11.23
CA GLY A 150 1.91 7.41 -9.98
C GLY A 150 0.85 7.21 -8.91
N ALA A 151 1.31 7.18 -7.65
CA ALA A 151 0.42 6.97 -6.51
C ALA A 151 0.92 7.67 -5.25
N VAL A 152 -0.03 8.00 -4.38
CA VAL A 152 0.25 8.46 -3.01
C VAL A 152 -0.61 7.65 -2.05
N VAL A 153 0.03 7.05 -1.06
CA VAL A 153 -0.61 6.31 0.03
C VAL A 153 -0.28 7.00 1.34
N VAL A 154 -1.29 7.24 2.16
CA VAL A 154 -1.13 7.74 3.54
C VAL A 154 -1.82 6.79 4.49
N LEU A 155 -1.10 6.34 5.52
CA LEU A 155 -1.59 5.43 6.55
C LEU A 155 -1.46 6.10 7.91
N ASN A 156 -2.41 5.82 8.81
CA ASN A 156 -2.17 5.99 10.25
C ASN A 156 -1.49 4.72 10.78
N TYR A 157 -0.21 4.80 11.14
CA TYR A 157 0.55 3.61 11.55
C TYR A 157 0.19 3.08 12.94
N LYS A 158 -0.61 3.81 13.75
CA LYS A 158 -1.12 3.35 15.04
C LYS A 158 -2.45 2.61 14.90
N THR A 159 -3.38 3.13 14.07
CA THR A 159 -4.70 2.53 13.87
C THR A 159 -4.76 1.63 12.64
N ASN A 160 -3.74 1.66 11.78
CA ASN A 160 -3.64 0.96 10.48
C ASN A 160 -4.64 1.45 9.41
N GLU A 161 -5.37 2.52 9.69
CA GLU A 161 -6.32 3.10 8.74
C GLU A 161 -5.61 3.68 7.51
N ILE A 162 -6.13 3.40 6.33
CA ILE A 162 -5.73 4.06 5.09
C ILE A 162 -6.44 5.42 5.03
N LEU A 163 -5.68 6.51 5.20
CA LEU A 163 -6.22 7.87 5.20
C LEU A 163 -6.37 8.45 3.79
N ALA A 164 -5.51 8.03 2.88
CA ALA A 164 -5.61 8.33 1.46
C ALA A 164 -4.93 7.24 0.62
N LEU A 165 -5.53 6.93 -0.52
CA LEU A 165 -5.02 6.02 -1.52
C LEU A 165 -5.36 6.61 -2.89
N VAL A 166 -4.43 7.41 -3.43
CA VAL A 166 -4.61 8.14 -4.67
C VAL A 166 -3.76 7.52 -5.77
N SER A 167 -4.38 7.23 -6.90
CA SER A 167 -3.72 6.73 -8.11
C SER A 167 -3.93 7.70 -9.27
N MET A 168 -2.89 8.02 -10.01
CA MET A 168 -2.91 8.94 -11.13
C MET A 168 -2.49 8.21 -12.43
N PRO A 169 -3.19 8.46 -13.57
CA PRO A 169 -4.34 9.33 -13.70
C PRO A 169 -5.60 8.74 -13.06
N GLN A 170 -6.53 9.61 -12.76
CA GLN A 170 -7.85 9.28 -12.23
C GLN A 170 -8.86 9.12 -13.38
N PHE A 171 -9.99 8.48 -13.09
CA PHE A 171 -11.14 8.45 -13.99
C PHE A 171 -12.37 9.07 -13.34
N ASP A 172 -13.36 9.41 -14.15
CA ASP A 172 -14.67 9.81 -13.67
C ASP A 172 -15.62 8.61 -13.71
N PRO A 173 -16.11 8.10 -12.57
CA PRO A 173 -17.02 6.95 -12.57
C PRO A 173 -18.38 7.22 -13.25
N THR A 174 -18.67 8.47 -13.57
CA THR A 174 -19.86 8.86 -14.36
C THR A 174 -19.59 8.90 -15.87
N ASP A 175 -18.33 8.74 -16.30
CA ASP A 175 -17.90 8.75 -17.70
C ASP A 175 -16.87 7.64 -17.95
N MET A 176 -17.33 6.39 -17.84
CA MET A 176 -16.48 5.22 -18.03
C MET A 176 -16.02 5.04 -19.48
N ASP A 177 -16.79 5.53 -20.45
CA ASP A 177 -16.43 5.42 -21.87
C ASP A 177 -15.15 6.19 -22.18
N SER A 178 -15.00 7.39 -21.65
CA SER A 178 -13.75 8.18 -21.77
C SER A 178 -12.56 7.45 -21.12
N ALA A 179 -12.76 6.83 -19.96
CA ALA A 179 -11.71 6.10 -19.27
C ALA A 179 -11.27 4.82 -20.02
N LEU A 180 -12.20 4.16 -20.70
CA LEU A 180 -11.95 2.97 -21.54
C LEU A 180 -11.34 3.32 -22.88
N ALA A 181 -11.66 4.48 -23.46
CA ALA A 181 -11.11 4.94 -24.74
C ALA A 181 -9.60 5.22 -24.68
N ASP A 182 -9.07 5.59 -23.49
CA ASP A 182 -7.63 5.82 -23.27
C ASP A 182 -7.01 4.73 -22.41
N GLU A 183 -6.93 3.52 -22.96
CA GLU A 183 -6.27 2.39 -22.29
C GLU A 183 -4.80 2.68 -21.95
N ALA A 184 -4.11 3.46 -22.80
CA ALA A 184 -2.69 3.78 -22.63
C ALA A 184 -2.46 4.65 -21.36
N ALA A 185 -3.44 5.45 -20.94
CA ALA A 185 -3.37 6.20 -19.69
C ALA A 185 -3.40 5.27 -18.47
N GLY A 186 -4.10 4.12 -18.56
CA GLY A 186 -4.24 3.15 -17.48
C GLY A 186 -4.94 3.75 -16.25
N ALA A 187 -5.97 4.58 -16.46
CA ALA A 187 -6.70 5.26 -15.39
C ALA A 187 -7.49 4.30 -14.50
N LEU A 188 -7.87 3.13 -15.01
CA LEU A 188 -8.62 2.12 -14.24
C LEU A 188 -7.72 1.27 -13.31
N VAL A 189 -6.40 1.32 -13.51
CA VAL A 189 -5.44 0.60 -12.66
C VAL A 189 -5.22 1.37 -11.36
N ASN A 190 -5.43 0.71 -10.24
CA ASN A 190 -5.04 1.27 -8.95
C ASN A 190 -3.53 1.08 -8.74
N ARG A 191 -2.74 2.08 -9.14
CA ARG A 191 -1.27 2.05 -9.05
C ARG A 191 -0.75 1.88 -7.62
N ALA A 192 -1.53 2.30 -6.63
CA ALA A 192 -1.14 2.17 -5.25
C ALA A 192 -1.10 0.71 -4.76
N THR A 193 -1.99 -0.13 -5.30
CA THR A 193 -2.16 -1.52 -4.85
C THR A 193 -1.83 -2.57 -5.91
N GLN A 194 -1.90 -2.22 -7.20
CA GLN A 194 -1.70 -3.15 -8.32
C GLN A 194 -0.45 -2.82 -9.16
N GLY A 195 0.07 -1.60 -9.07
CA GLY A 195 1.29 -1.21 -9.75
C GLY A 195 2.51 -1.83 -9.09
N LEU A 196 3.33 -2.51 -9.88
CA LEU A 196 4.59 -3.13 -9.45
C LEU A 196 5.75 -2.35 -10.07
N TYR A 197 6.54 -1.72 -9.21
CA TYR A 197 7.63 -0.84 -9.65
C TYR A 197 8.93 -1.16 -8.92
N PRO A 198 10.10 -0.97 -9.56
CA PRO A 198 11.36 -1.00 -8.84
C PRO A 198 11.35 0.06 -7.72
N PRO A 199 11.58 -0.30 -6.46
CA PRO A 199 11.55 0.66 -5.35
C PRO A 199 12.80 1.55 -5.31
N GLY A 200 13.87 1.16 -6.01
CA GLY A 200 15.15 1.86 -5.98
C GLY A 200 15.67 2.02 -4.56
N SER A 201 16.35 3.11 -4.30
CA SER A 201 16.99 3.37 -2.99
C SER A 201 16.03 3.38 -1.79
N THR A 202 14.71 3.31 -1.96
CA THR A 202 13.81 3.11 -0.81
C THR A 202 13.90 1.69 -0.27
N PHE A 203 14.31 0.71 -1.08
CA PHE A 203 14.58 -0.66 -0.63
C PHE A 203 15.77 -0.74 0.34
N LYS A 204 16.67 0.26 0.35
CA LYS A 204 17.78 0.33 1.32
C LYS A 204 17.28 0.33 2.78
N ILE A 205 16.01 0.64 3.04
CA ILE A 205 15.39 0.44 4.37
C ILE A 205 15.42 -1.06 4.73
N VAL A 206 15.07 -1.93 3.78
CA VAL A 206 15.09 -3.39 3.97
C VAL A 206 16.53 -3.91 4.09
N THR A 207 17.42 -3.45 3.22
CA THR A 207 18.84 -3.84 3.24
C THR A 207 19.52 -3.41 4.54
N MET A 208 19.22 -2.19 5.00
CA MET A 208 19.74 -1.69 6.29
C MET A 208 19.18 -2.49 7.47
N ALA A 209 17.86 -2.83 7.44
CA ALA A 209 17.27 -3.71 8.43
C ALA A 209 17.99 -5.05 8.48
N SER A 210 18.23 -5.66 7.32
CA SER A 210 18.95 -6.95 7.23
C SER A 210 20.37 -6.85 7.80
N ALA A 211 21.09 -5.77 7.49
CA ALA A 211 22.42 -5.56 8.01
C ALA A 211 22.41 -5.41 9.54
N LEU A 212 21.53 -4.58 10.07
CA LEU A 212 21.42 -4.36 11.52
C LEU A 212 20.99 -5.59 12.32
N GLU A 213 20.21 -6.51 11.71
CA GLU A 213 19.81 -7.77 12.34
C GLU A 213 20.91 -8.84 12.30
N ASN A 214 21.76 -8.86 11.25
CA ASN A 214 22.58 -10.05 10.95
C ASN A 214 24.09 -9.78 10.96
N LEU A 215 24.56 -8.54 10.84
CA LEU A 215 25.98 -8.24 10.80
C LEU A 215 26.45 -7.64 12.14
N PRO A 216 27.62 -8.08 12.66
CA PRO A 216 28.20 -7.49 13.85
C PRO A 216 28.89 -6.15 13.55
N ASP A 217 29.15 -5.37 14.58
CA ASP A 217 30.07 -4.23 14.61
C ASP A 217 29.83 -3.10 13.59
N LEU A 218 28.58 -2.92 13.17
CA LEU A 218 28.22 -1.88 12.20
C LEU A 218 28.41 -0.44 12.71
N ASN A 219 28.64 -0.24 14.00
CA ASN A 219 28.93 1.10 14.54
C ASN A 219 30.29 1.63 14.08
N ASP A 220 31.27 0.75 13.87
CA ASP A 220 32.62 1.06 13.40
C ASP A 220 32.75 0.86 11.87
N PHE A 221 31.64 0.58 11.19
CA PHE A 221 31.62 0.38 9.74
C PHE A 221 32.12 1.64 9.03
N ALA A 222 33.10 1.47 8.15
CA ALA A 222 33.63 2.50 7.27
C ALA A 222 33.81 1.94 5.85
N PHE A 223 33.38 2.68 4.85
CA PHE A 223 33.51 2.31 3.45
C PHE A 223 34.03 3.48 2.64
N ASP A 224 35.06 3.23 1.82
CA ASP A 224 35.60 4.25 0.89
C ASP A 224 34.86 4.18 -0.45
N CYS A 225 33.94 5.11 -0.64
CA CYS A 225 33.15 5.24 -1.86
C CYS A 225 33.93 6.05 -2.92
N THR A 226 34.52 5.35 -3.84
CA THR A 226 35.24 5.93 -5.00
C THR A 226 34.31 6.33 -6.15
N GLY A 227 32.97 6.13 -6.00
CA GLY A 227 31.96 6.39 -7.02
C GLY A 227 31.60 5.17 -7.85
N TYR A 228 32.29 4.05 -7.69
CA TYR A 228 31.97 2.78 -8.32
C TYR A 228 32.37 1.60 -7.41
N TYR A 229 31.63 0.50 -7.53
CA TYR A 229 31.93 -0.76 -6.85
C TYR A 229 31.88 -1.89 -7.87
N PRO A 230 33.02 -2.55 -8.18
CA PRO A 230 33.08 -3.65 -9.12
C PRO A 230 32.45 -4.89 -8.49
N VAL A 231 31.58 -5.57 -9.21
CA VAL A 231 30.93 -6.83 -8.81
C VAL A 231 30.76 -7.70 -10.04
N GLY A 232 31.42 -8.86 -10.05
CA GLY A 232 31.46 -9.74 -11.22
C GLY A 232 31.97 -9.03 -12.48
N SER A 233 31.20 -9.05 -13.54
CA SER A 233 31.52 -8.41 -14.83
C SER A 233 30.97 -6.97 -14.93
N TYR A 234 30.28 -6.46 -13.90
CA TYR A 234 29.65 -5.15 -13.87
C TYR A 234 30.21 -4.26 -12.75
N SER A 235 29.71 -3.04 -12.69
CA SER A 235 29.97 -2.14 -11.57
C SER A 235 28.70 -1.42 -11.17
N VAL A 236 28.42 -1.37 -9.87
CA VAL A 236 27.42 -0.47 -9.32
C VAL A 236 28.03 0.91 -9.17
N THR A 237 27.33 1.94 -9.61
CA THR A 237 27.83 3.32 -9.64
C THR A 237 27.02 4.25 -8.75
N ASP A 238 27.68 5.26 -8.21
CA ASP A 238 27.09 6.45 -7.62
C ASP A 238 27.21 7.66 -8.55
N GLY A 239 26.40 8.69 -8.31
CA GLY A 239 26.49 9.94 -9.07
C GLY A 239 27.78 10.73 -8.81
N SER A 240 28.45 10.45 -7.68
CA SER A 240 29.74 11.03 -7.28
C SER A 240 30.44 10.15 -6.25
N ALA A 241 31.76 10.26 -6.13
CA ALA A 241 32.50 9.67 -5.03
C ALA A 241 32.17 10.40 -3.71
N HIS A 242 31.90 9.61 -2.64
CA HIS A 242 31.61 10.14 -1.31
C HIS A 242 32.82 10.09 -0.36
N GLY A 243 33.93 9.40 -0.76
CA GLY A 243 35.08 9.11 0.10
C GLY A 243 34.73 8.15 1.23
N VAL A 244 35.57 8.18 2.28
CA VAL A 244 35.37 7.35 3.47
C VAL A 244 34.15 7.84 4.25
N GLN A 245 33.17 6.99 4.44
CA GLN A 245 31.92 7.31 5.10
C GLN A 245 31.44 6.19 6.02
N SER A 246 30.72 6.56 7.07
CA SER A 246 30.01 5.63 7.95
C SER A 246 28.78 5.04 7.25
N LEU A 247 28.22 3.96 7.81
CA LEU A 247 26.96 3.40 7.33
C LEU A 247 25.81 4.42 7.40
N SER A 248 25.79 5.25 8.45
CA SER A 248 24.82 6.33 8.62
C SER A 248 24.93 7.41 7.53
N ASP A 249 26.17 7.81 7.15
CA ASP A 249 26.39 8.75 6.05
C ASP A 249 26.00 8.13 4.71
N ALA A 250 26.36 6.87 4.47
CA ALA A 250 25.99 6.14 3.27
C ALA A 250 24.48 6.03 3.10
N PHE A 251 23.72 5.78 4.19
CA PHE A 251 22.28 5.76 4.14
C PHE A 251 21.68 7.16 3.88
N ALA A 252 22.21 8.19 4.55
CA ALA A 252 21.78 9.58 4.38
C ALA A 252 22.01 10.12 2.97
N HIS A 253 23.18 9.83 2.38
CA HIS A 253 23.53 10.20 1.01
C HIS A 253 22.97 9.24 -0.03
N SER A 254 22.40 8.11 0.43
CA SER A 254 21.85 7.07 -0.45
C SER A 254 22.93 6.40 -1.34
N CYS A 255 24.14 6.20 -0.81
CA CYS A 255 25.28 5.64 -1.53
C CYS A 255 24.96 4.21 -2.06
N ASN A 256 25.02 4.02 -3.37
CA ASN A 256 24.75 2.72 -3.99
C ASN A 256 25.90 1.76 -3.76
N THR A 257 27.14 2.24 -3.90
CA THR A 257 28.32 1.39 -3.81
C THR A 257 28.51 0.79 -2.42
N THR A 258 28.21 1.57 -1.35
CA THR A 258 28.23 1.03 0.03
C THR A 258 27.18 -0.07 0.21
N PHE A 259 25.94 0.13 -0.27
CA PHE A 259 24.89 -0.86 -0.13
C PHE A 259 25.09 -2.09 -1.02
N ALA A 260 25.74 -1.92 -2.18
CA ALA A 260 26.18 -3.04 -3.01
C ALA A 260 27.26 -3.87 -2.31
N ALA A 261 28.27 -3.22 -1.71
CA ALA A 261 29.29 -3.92 -0.92
C ALA A 261 28.66 -4.66 0.29
N LEU A 262 27.83 -3.96 1.06
CA LEU A 262 27.13 -4.51 2.22
C LEU A 262 26.28 -5.75 1.87
N SER A 263 25.73 -5.79 0.66
CA SER A 263 24.96 -6.96 0.21
C SER A 263 25.82 -8.21 0.03
N GLN A 264 27.11 -8.04 -0.33
CA GLN A 264 28.02 -9.18 -0.49
C GLN A 264 28.35 -9.80 0.90
N ASP A 265 28.46 -8.96 1.94
CA ASP A 265 28.65 -9.42 3.31
C ASP A 265 27.39 -10.11 3.87
N LEU A 266 26.20 -9.61 3.51
CA LEU A 266 24.91 -10.23 3.88
C LEU A 266 24.68 -11.55 3.17
N GLY A 267 25.03 -11.64 1.90
CA GLY A 267 24.62 -12.74 1.05
C GLY A 267 23.12 -12.74 0.74
N TYR A 268 22.72 -13.58 -0.21
CA TYR A 268 21.34 -13.64 -0.70
C TYR A 268 20.38 -14.25 0.33
N GLU A 269 20.83 -15.13 1.20
CA GLU A 269 19.99 -15.81 2.19
C GLU A 269 19.49 -14.82 3.28
N MET A 270 20.39 -14.04 3.87
CA MET A 270 20.02 -13.10 4.93
C MET A 270 19.16 -11.95 4.40
N LEU A 271 19.56 -11.35 3.27
CA LEU A 271 18.80 -10.27 2.67
C LEU A 271 17.45 -10.74 2.14
N GLY A 272 17.38 -11.91 1.50
CA GLY A 272 16.15 -12.54 1.03
C GLY A 272 15.19 -12.86 2.18
N LYS A 273 15.70 -13.43 3.27
CA LYS A 273 14.92 -13.73 4.47
C LYS A 273 14.31 -12.46 5.06
N THR A 274 15.11 -11.39 5.23
CA THR A 274 14.61 -10.12 5.75
C THR A 274 13.56 -9.51 4.82
N ALA A 275 13.78 -9.53 3.50
CA ALA A 275 12.80 -9.07 2.52
C ALA A 275 11.48 -9.84 2.64
N GLU A 276 11.53 -11.17 2.77
CA GLU A 276 10.34 -12.00 2.97
C GLU A 276 9.64 -11.75 4.32
N GLU A 277 10.39 -11.57 5.40
CA GLU A 277 9.82 -11.20 6.70
C GLU A 277 9.11 -9.85 6.65
N MET A 278 9.65 -8.91 5.91
CA MET A 278 9.05 -7.59 5.64
C MET A 278 7.97 -7.60 4.54
N GLY A 279 7.56 -8.78 4.04
CA GLY A 279 6.38 -8.95 3.19
C GLY A 279 6.63 -9.15 1.70
N PHE A 280 7.87 -9.09 1.21
CA PHE A 280 8.17 -9.46 -0.18
C PHE A 280 7.91 -10.96 -0.39
N ASN A 281 7.51 -11.35 -1.59
CA ASN A 281 7.13 -12.72 -1.94
C ASN A 281 5.96 -13.31 -1.11
N LYS A 282 5.31 -12.50 -0.27
CA LYS A 282 4.15 -12.94 0.51
C LYS A 282 2.86 -12.58 -0.20
N ASN A 283 1.87 -13.47 -0.06
CA ASN A 283 0.52 -13.20 -0.53
C ASN A 283 -0.22 -12.35 0.50
N PHE A 284 -0.42 -11.07 0.20
CA PHE A 284 -1.21 -10.18 1.03
C PHE A 284 -2.70 -10.49 0.89
N MET A 285 -3.20 -11.32 1.81
CA MET A 285 -4.62 -11.69 1.88
C MET A 285 -5.42 -10.71 2.76
N PHE A 286 -5.22 -9.39 2.55
CA PHE A 286 -5.93 -8.37 3.32
C PHE A 286 -7.45 -8.49 3.16
N SER A 287 -8.18 -8.27 4.25
CA SER A 287 -9.63 -8.44 4.29
C SER A 287 -10.39 -7.35 3.52
N ASP A 288 -9.82 -6.14 3.48
CA ASP A 288 -10.51 -4.94 3.00
C ASP A 288 -10.14 -4.50 1.60
N LEU A 289 -9.04 -5.00 1.03
CA LEU A 289 -8.54 -4.56 -0.27
C LEU A 289 -7.70 -5.64 -0.96
N ILE A 290 -7.58 -5.51 -2.29
CA ILE A 290 -6.72 -6.35 -3.11
C ILE A 290 -5.40 -5.61 -3.33
N VAL A 291 -4.28 -6.28 -3.01
CA VAL A 291 -2.92 -5.78 -3.23
C VAL A 291 -2.12 -6.84 -3.98
N TYR A 292 -1.39 -6.42 -5.01
CA TYR A 292 -0.47 -7.31 -5.72
C TYR A 292 0.78 -7.57 -4.87
N ASN A 293 1.32 -8.76 -5.00
CA ASN A 293 2.46 -9.18 -4.22
C ASN A 293 3.73 -8.49 -4.74
N SER A 294 4.42 -7.81 -3.84
CA SER A 294 5.78 -7.34 -4.12
C SER A 294 6.74 -8.52 -4.19
N SER A 295 7.75 -8.44 -5.03
CA SER A 295 8.70 -9.52 -5.27
C SER A 295 10.14 -9.12 -4.99
N TYR A 296 10.88 -10.03 -4.38
CA TYR A 296 12.32 -10.01 -4.22
C TYR A 296 12.90 -11.32 -4.80
N PRO A 297 13.93 -11.29 -5.62
CA PRO A 297 14.52 -12.50 -6.19
C PRO A 297 15.25 -13.29 -5.09
N ILE A 298 14.97 -14.58 -4.98
CA ILE A 298 15.57 -15.48 -3.96
C ILE A 298 16.33 -16.65 -4.59
N ASP A 299 16.17 -16.89 -5.89
CA ASP A 299 16.78 -18.02 -6.58
C ASP A 299 17.84 -17.54 -7.58
N ASP A 300 18.93 -18.28 -7.69
CA ASP A 300 20.01 -18.12 -8.68
C ASP A 300 20.52 -16.67 -8.82
N LEU A 301 20.79 -16.02 -7.68
CA LEU A 301 21.37 -14.69 -7.65
C LEU A 301 22.88 -14.76 -7.91
N SER A 302 23.31 -14.12 -9.00
CA SER A 302 24.71 -13.76 -9.16
C SER A 302 25.10 -12.67 -8.13
N ALA A 303 26.38 -12.47 -7.92
CA ALA A 303 26.85 -11.35 -7.09
C ALA A 303 26.34 -10.01 -7.61
N GLU A 304 26.23 -9.84 -8.92
CA GLU A 304 25.68 -8.65 -9.59
C GLU A 304 24.20 -8.46 -9.28
N ASP A 305 23.40 -9.54 -9.43
CA ASP A 305 21.96 -9.49 -9.11
C ASP A 305 21.71 -9.14 -7.65
N LEU A 306 22.53 -9.70 -6.74
CA LEU A 306 22.46 -9.40 -5.32
C LEU A 306 22.76 -7.90 -5.05
N ALA A 307 23.81 -7.37 -5.65
CA ALA A 307 24.19 -5.95 -5.50
C ALA A 307 23.10 -5.00 -6.04
N TRP A 308 22.52 -5.31 -7.20
CA TRP A 308 21.40 -4.53 -7.74
C TRP A 308 20.13 -4.66 -6.91
N SER A 309 19.81 -5.86 -6.42
CA SER A 309 18.64 -6.08 -5.59
C SER A 309 18.72 -5.33 -4.24
N ALA A 310 19.92 -5.23 -3.65
CA ALA A 310 20.14 -4.52 -2.39
C ALA A 310 19.87 -3.01 -2.47
N ILE A 311 19.93 -2.43 -3.67
CA ILE A 311 19.57 -1.04 -3.92
C ILE A 311 18.18 -0.89 -4.56
N GLY A 312 17.39 -1.98 -4.57
CA GLY A 312 16.01 -1.99 -5.04
C GLY A 312 15.86 -1.89 -6.56
N GLN A 313 16.84 -2.42 -7.29
CA GLN A 313 16.88 -2.49 -8.75
C GLN A 313 16.84 -3.93 -9.25
N GLY A 314 17.01 -4.14 -10.53
CA GLY A 314 16.97 -5.46 -11.14
C GLY A 314 15.56 -6.07 -11.09
N ARG A 315 15.40 -7.23 -10.44
CA ARG A 315 14.13 -7.98 -10.37
C ARG A 315 13.27 -7.63 -9.14
N VAL A 316 13.67 -6.65 -8.33
CA VAL A 316 12.88 -6.22 -7.16
C VAL A 316 11.72 -5.35 -7.61
N LEU A 317 10.50 -5.73 -7.23
CA LEU A 317 9.29 -4.99 -7.53
C LEU A 317 8.45 -4.79 -6.28
N ALA A 318 7.89 -3.61 -6.10
CA ALA A 318 7.05 -3.28 -4.96
C ALA A 318 5.83 -2.45 -5.35
N THR A 319 4.72 -2.64 -4.62
CA THR A 319 3.58 -1.73 -4.70
C THR A 319 3.80 -0.52 -3.78
N PRO A 320 3.28 0.67 -4.13
CA PRO A 320 3.34 1.83 -3.24
C PRO A 320 2.72 1.60 -1.86
N LEU A 321 1.63 0.83 -1.78
CA LEU A 321 1.04 0.47 -0.49
C LEU A 321 2.02 -0.36 0.37
N HIS A 322 2.67 -1.36 -0.22
CA HIS A 322 3.65 -2.16 0.51
C HIS A 322 4.81 -1.28 1.03
N MET A 323 5.30 -0.35 0.22
CA MET A 323 6.36 0.57 0.68
C MET A 323 5.88 1.52 1.79
N ALA A 324 4.60 1.90 1.80
CA ALA A 324 4.02 2.63 2.94
C ALA A 324 3.94 1.75 4.20
N LEU A 325 3.63 0.45 4.06
CA LEU A 325 3.67 -0.51 5.18
C LEU A 325 5.10 -0.70 5.70
N ILE A 326 6.12 -0.71 4.84
CA ILE A 326 7.54 -0.73 5.26
C ILE A 326 7.87 0.49 6.15
N ALA A 327 7.41 1.69 5.77
CA ALA A 327 7.56 2.87 6.63
C ALA A 327 6.82 2.71 7.97
N SER A 328 5.59 2.17 7.92
CA SER A 328 4.79 1.90 9.12
C SER A 328 5.46 0.89 10.06
N VAL A 329 6.15 -0.12 9.53
CA VAL A 329 6.92 -1.10 10.32
C VAL A 329 7.97 -0.39 11.17
N VAL A 330 8.75 0.51 10.57
CA VAL A 330 9.78 1.27 11.31
C VAL A 330 9.11 2.15 12.37
N ALA A 331 8.08 2.92 11.99
CA ALA A 331 7.33 3.82 12.88
C ALA A 331 6.65 3.08 14.04
N ASN A 332 6.30 1.81 13.85
CA ASN A 332 5.59 0.98 14.83
C ASN A 332 6.52 -0.04 15.53
N GLY A 333 7.79 0.32 15.71
CA GLY A 333 8.76 -0.48 16.47
C GLY A 333 8.99 -1.88 15.93
N GLY A 334 8.94 -2.05 14.60
CA GLY A 334 9.24 -3.32 13.93
C GLY A 334 8.02 -4.22 13.70
N VAL A 335 6.81 -3.71 13.89
CA VAL A 335 5.57 -4.49 13.74
C VAL A 335 4.83 -4.07 12.47
N MET A 336 4.57 -5.02 11.58
CA MET A 336 3.69 -4.85 10.43
C MET A 336 2.25 -5.18 10.82
N ASN A 337 1.37 -4.25 10.57
CA ASN A 337 -0.07 -4.41 10.78
C ASN A 337 -0.80 -4.47 9.44
N GLU A 338 -1.92 -5.21 9.40
CA GLU A 338 -2.81 -5.22 8.24
C GLU A 338 -3.47 -3.85 8.04
N PRO A 339 -3.40 -3.25 6.84
CA PRO A 339 -4.03 -1.96 6.57
C PRO A 339 -5.56 -2.12 6.54
N GLN A 340 -6.27 -1.10 7.01
CA GLN A 340 -7.71 -1.08 7.13
C GLN A 340 -8.31 0.01 6.24
N LEU A 341 -9.25 -0.37 5.36
CA LEU A 341 -9.96 0.53 4.45
C LEU A 341 -11.42 0.75 4.89
N VAL A 342 -12.05 -0.24 5.52
CA VAL A 342 -13.43 -0.13 6.04
C VAL A 342 -13.38 0.23 7.51
N LYS A 343 -13.96 1.38 7.87
CA LYS A 343 -14.04 1.88 9.24
C LYS A 343 -15.23 1.27 9.98
N SER A 344 -16.40 1.27 9.34
CA SER A 344 -17.63 0.72 9.91
C SER A 344 -18.60 0.24 8.83
N VAL A 345 -19.49 -0.66 9.21
CA VAL A 345 -20.62 -1.10 8.38
C VAL A 345 -21.90 -0.97 9.20
N THR A 346 -22.86 -0.22 8.68
CA THR A 346 -24.16 0.01 9.31
C THR A 346 -25.25 -0.71 8.52
N THR A 347 -26.06 -1.52 9.20
CA THR A 347 -27.19 -2.21 8.56
C THR A 347 -28.25 -1.22 8.10
N ALA A 348 -29.08 -1.61 7.15
CA ALA A 348 -30.20 -0.80 6.69
C ALA A 348 -31.17 -0.36 7.83
N GLN A 349 -31.17 -1.09 8.95
CA GLN A 349 -31.96 -0.79 10.15
C GLN A 349 -31.20 0.06 11.19
N GLY A 350 -29.99 0.54 10.85
CA GLY A 350 -29.17 1.40 11.73
C GLY A 350 -28.33 0.64 12.77
N GLY A 351 -28.29 -0.68 12.74
CA GLY A 351 -27.42 -1.46 13.62
C GLY A 351 -25.99 -1.57 13.09
N ASN A 352 -25.02 -1.79 13.97
CA ASN A 352 -23.65 -2.06 13.55
C ASN A 352 -23.47 -3.53 13.13
N ARG A 353 -22.83 -3.76 11.99
CA ARG A 353 -22.43 -5.09 11.55
C ARG A 353 -20.96 -5.33 11.89
N ALA A 354 -20.65 -6.51 12.41
CA ALA A 354 -19.27 -6.88 12.68
C ALA A 354 -18.44 -6.90 11.38
N LEU A 355 -17.30 -6.23 11.40
CA LEU A 355 -16.33 -6.28 10.31
C LEU A 355 -15.71 -7.68 10.24
N LEU A 356 -15.35 -8.10 9.03
CA LEU A 356 -14.58 -9.32 8.80
C LEU A 356 -13.06 -9.05 8.84
N SER A 357 -12.66 -7.82 9.14
CA SER A 357 -11.25 -7.49 9.18
C SER A 357 -10.55 -8.28 10.29
N HIS A 358 -9.49 -8.98 9.90
CA HIS A 358 -8.50 -9.49 10.82
C HIS A 358 -7.41 -8.44 10.93
N ALA A 359 -7.38 -7.71 12.01
CA ALA A 359 -6.22 -6.91 12.35
C ALA A 359 -5.04 -7.86 12.66
N SER A 360 -4.46 -8.45 11.63
CA SER A 360 -3.25 -9.24 11.80
C SER A 360 -2.08 -8.30 12.09
N SER A 361 -1.29 -8.67 13.07
CA SER A 361 -0.13 -7.92 13.50
C SER A 361 1.04 -8.88 13.66
N LYS A 362 2.15 -8.59 13.02
CA LYS A 362 3.34 -9.44 13.06
C LYS A 362 4.60 -8.61 13.24
N ARG A 363 5.42 -8.97 14.23
CA ARG A 363 6.78 -8.43 14.32
C ARG A 363 7.62 -8.99 13.17
N VAL A 364 8.23 -8.10 12.39
CA VAL A 364 9.01 -8.45 11.19
C VAL A 364 10.48 -8.01 11.30
N ILE A 365 10.80 -7.07 12.18
CA ILE A 365 12.14 -6.71 12.62
C ILE A 365 12.13 -6.47 14.14
N SER A 366 13.29 -6.50 14.78
CA SER A 366 13.42 -6.21 16.22
C SER A 366 13.11 -4.73 16.51
N ALA A 367 12.72 -4.44 17.76
CA ALA A 367 12.46 -3.07 18.18
C ALA A 367 13.72 -2.19 18.12
N ASP A 368 14.87 -2.75 18.44
CA ASP A 368 16.16 -2.06 18.42
C ASP A 368 16.56 -1.69 16.98
N VAL A 369 16.37 -2.61 16.02
CA VAL A 369 16.59 -2.33 14.60
C VAL A 369 15.63 -1.26 14.10
N ALA A 370 14.36 -1.30 14.48
CA ALA A 370 13.38 -0.28 14.11
C ALA A 370 13.79 1.10 14.65
N ALA A 371 14.22 1.20 15.92
CA ALA A 371 14.68 2.45 16.53
C ALA A 371 15.95 2.99 15.84
N ARG A 372 16.88 2.11 15.46
CA ARG A 372 18.06 2.52 14.70
C ARG A 372 17.69 3.02 13.32
N LEU A 373 16.83 2.31 12.58
CA LEU A 373 16.31 2.73 11.29
C LEU A 373 15.60 4.08 11.36
N GLU A 374 14.79 4.32 12.39
CA GLU A 374 14.15 5.63 12.62
C GLU A 374 15.19 6.74 12.67
N SER A 375 16.25 6.56 13.47
CA SER A 375 17.32 7.54 13.60
C SER A 375 18.00 7.83 12.25
N GLU A 376 18.25 6.79 11.46
CA GLU A 376 18.87 6.93 10.14
C GLU A 376 17.91 7.58 9.12
N MET A 377 16.62 7.23 9.14
CA MET A 377 15.61 7.85 8.29
C MET A 377 15.36 9.32 8.65
N ILE A 378 15.44 9.70 9.93
CA ILE A 378 15.42 11.12 10.38
C ILE A 378 16.63 11.84 9.81
N ARG A 379 17.82 11.24 9.83
CA ARG A 379 19.05 11.83 9.28
C ARG A 379 18.94 12.10 7.77
N VAL A 380 18.32 11.20 6.99
CA VAL A 380 18.04 11.42 5.54
C VAL A 380 17.25 12.71 5.32
N VAL A 381 16.24 12.97 6.16
CA VAL A 381 15.41 14.18 6.03
C VAL A 381 16.09 15.41 6.63
N LYS A 382 16.85 15.26 7.71
CA LYS A 382 17.55 16.38 8.34
C LYS A 382 18.72 16.93 7.51
N SER A 383 19.54 16.05 6.94
CA SER A 383 20.79 16.45 6.28
C SER A 383 21.07 15.74 4.94
N GLY A 384 20.31 14.68 4.61
CA GLY A 384 20.53 13.86 3.42
C GLY A 384 19.66 14.25 2.21
N THR A 385 19.37 13.24 1.40
CA THR A 385 18.63 13.37 0.13
C THR A 385 17.17 13.75 0.31
N GLY A 386 16.60 13.55 1.51
CA GLY A 386 15.18 13.76 1.83
C GLY A 386 14.83 15.14 2.40
N ARG A 387 15.75 16.11 2.44
CA ARG A 387 15.56 17.41 3.11
C ARG A 387 14.28 18.16 2.72
N ARG A 388 13.80 17.98 1.50
CA ARG A 388 12.58 18.63 1.00
C ARG A 388 11.28 18.02 1.57
N ALA A 389 11.37 16.91 2.30
CA ALA A 389 10.25 16.34 3.04
C ALA A 389 10.10 16.89 4.47
N ALA A 390 11.09 17.67 4.96
CA ALA A 390 11.05 18.25 6.29
C ALA A 390 9.81 19.14 6.47
N LEU A 391 9.13 18.96 7.60
CA LEU A 391 7.98 19.75 8.01
C LEU A 391 8.44 20.97 8.82
N ASP A 392 7.68 22.05 8.69
CA ASP A 392 7.77 23.19 9.60
C ASP A 392 6.97 22.83 10.88
N ASN A 393 7.05 23.61 11.91
CA ASN A 393 6.24 23.46 13.15
C ASN A 393 6.65 22.32 14.11
N GLY A 394 7.91 21.90 14.10
CA GLY A 394 8.46 20.99 15.11
C GLY A 394 8.13 19.49 14.90
N TYR A 395 7.42 19.13 13.85
CA TYR A 395 7.24 17.73 13.49
C TYR A 395 8.49 17.16 12.83
N VAL A 396 8.95 16.02 13.32
CA VAL A 396 10.10 15.31 12.76
C VAL A 396 9.61 14.33 11.71
N VAL A 397 10.23 14.34 10.53
CA VAL A 397 9.96 13.37 9.47
C VAL A 397 11.13 12.42 9.36
N ALA A 398 10.84 11.13 9.41
CA ALA A 398 11.74 10.05 9.06
C ALA A 398 11.41 9.57 7.64
N GLY A 399 12.42 9.37 6.78
CA GLY A 399 12.10 8.94 5.42
C GLY A 399 13.31 8.57 4.58
N LYS A 400 13.04 8.02 3.41
CA LYS A 400 14.04 7.64 2.40
C LYS A 400 13.55 8.01 1.01
N THR A 401 14.40 8.66 0.24
CA THR A 401 14.17 8.93 -1.18
C THR A 401 14.63 7.77 -2.04
N GLY A 402 14.00 7.61 -3.19
CA GLY A 402 14.42 6.70 -4.24
C GLY A 402 14.32 7.35 -5.61
N SER A 403 15.23 7.00 -6.48
CA SER A 403 15.16 7.28 -7.92
C SER A 403 15.45 5.95 -8.60
N ALA A 404 14.41 5.30 -9.13
CA ALA A 404 14.50 3.96 -9.67
C ALA A 404 14.45 4.00 -11.19
N GLU A 405 15.45 3.46 -11.85
CA GLU A 405 15.45 3.34 -13.30
C GLU A 405 14.37 2.32 -13.73
N ALA A 406 13.51 2.74 -14.64
CA ALA A 406 12.41 1.92 -15.17
C ALA A 406 12.72 1.36 -16.57
N SER A 407 13.78 1.85 -17.20
CA SER A 407 14.19 1.50 -18.56
C SER A 407 15.70 1.67 -18.74
N ASN A 408 16.27 0.88 -19.62
CA ASN A 408 17.64 1.09 -20.10
C ASN A 408 17.76 2.33 -21.01
N ASP A 409 16.64 2.84 -21.50
CA ASP A 409 16.58 4.09 -22.26
C ASP A 409 16.68 5.28 -21.30
N LYS A 410 17.81 5.97 -21.32
CA LYS A 410 18.08 7.14 -20.46
C LYS A 410 17.19 8.35 -20.76
N SER A 411 16.48 8.37 -21.88
CA SER A 411 15.47 9.39 -22.17
C SER A 411 14.21 9.22 -21.28
N VAL A 412 13.98 8.01 -20.79
CA VAL A 412 12.93 7.71 -19.81
C VAL A 412 13.43 8.07 -18.42
N GLY A 413 12.82 9.08 -17.80
CA GLY A 413 13.22 9.50 -16.44
C GLY A 413 13.00 8.38 -15.42
N ALA A 414 13.82 8.36 -14.36
CA ALA A 414 13.64 7.42 -13.25
C ALA A 414 12.30 7.64 -12.54
N HIS A 415 11.76 6.62 -11.91
CA HIS A 415 10.64 6.75 -10.98
C HIS A 415 11.09 7.47 -9.72
N ALA A 416 10.37 8.54 -9.35
CA ALA A 416 10.66 9.31 -8.15
C ALA A 416 9.87 8.75 -6.97
N TRP A 417 10.58 8.32 -5.91
CA TRP A 417 10.00 7.76 -4.70
C TRP A 417 10.34 8.59 -3.46
N PHE A 418 9.39 8.63 -2.54
CA PHE A 418 9.62 8.97 -1.14
C PHE A 418 8.79 8.04 -0.26
N VAL A 419 9.45 7.43 0.73
CA VAL A 419 8.84 6.53 1.71
C VAL A 419 9.24 7.03 3.09
N GLY A 420 8.28 7.26 3.98
CA GLY A 420 8.58 7.79 5.29
C GLY A 420 7.35 8.00 6.17
N TYR A 421 7.54 8.69 7.28
CA TYR A 421 6.48 8.94 8.24
C TYR A 421 6.81 10.15 9.12
N VAL A 422 5.82 10.65 9.85
CA VAL A 422 5.99 11.65 10.90
C VAL A 422 6.29 10.90 12.20
N ALA A 423 7.48 11.10 12.76
CA ALA A 423 7.90 10.51 14.03
C ALA A 423 7.29 11.29 15.20
N ASN A 424 5.97 11.19 15.37
CA ASN A 424 5.22 11.89 16.40
C ASN A 424 3.89 11.18 16.68
N ASP A 425 3.61 10.86 17.92
CA ASP A 425 2.41 10.13 18.34
C ASP A 425 1.10 10.89 18.09
N ASN A 426 1.14 12.22 18.04
CA ASN A 426 -0.03 13.05 17.74
C ASN A 426 -0.31 13.22 16.24
N ALA A 427 0.61 12.75 15.39
CA ALA A 427 0.48 12.78 13.94
C ALA A 427 1.05 11.49 13.34
N PRO A 428 0.46 10.32 13.64
CA PRO A 428 1.04 9.01 13.32
C PRO A 428 0.86 8.63 11.84
N TYR A 429 1.35 9.47 10.93
CA TYR A 429 1.14 9.30 9.50
C TYR A 429 2.36 8.76 8.80
N ALA A 430 2.22 7.57 8.19
CA ALA A 430 3.17 7.02 7.24
C ALA A 430 2.73 7.34 5.81
N ILE A 431 3.71 7.52 4.92
CA ILE A 431 3.46 7.93 3.54
C ILE A 431 4.37 7.19 2.56
N CYS A 432 3.81 6.85 1.41
CA CYS A 432 4.56 6.52 0.21
C CYS A 432 4.10 7.41 -0.95
N VAL A 433 5.04 8.02 -1.63
CA VAL A 433 4.84 8.79 -2.86
C VAL A 433 5.63 8.15 -3.99
N LEU A 434 4.95 7.84 -5.07
CA LEU A 434 5.53 7.41 -6.34
C LEU A 434 5.10 8.37 -7.45
N VAL A 435 6.07 8.87 -8.22
CA VAL A 435 5.79 9.58 -9.47
C VAL A 435 6.55 8.87 -10.60
N GLU A 436 5.82 8.24 -11.50
CA GLU A 436 6.40 7.53 -12.65
C GLU A 436 7.16 8.51 -13.53
N ASN A 437 8.39 8.13 -13.91
CA ASN A 437 9.26 8.95 -14.74
C ASN A 437 9.41 10.40 -14.24
N GLY A 438 9.34 10.55 -12.90
CA GLY A 438 9.42 11.83 -12.22
C GLY A 438 10.84 12.35 -12.03
N GLY A 439 11.85 11.52 -12.28
CA GLY A 439 13.26 11.84 -12.09
C GLY A 439 13.72 11.61 -10.65
N SER A 440 14.08 12.67 -9.94
CA SER A 440 14.64 12.55 -8.60
C SER A 440 13.58 12.47 -7.50
N GLY A 441 13.67 11.47 -6.63
CA GLY A 441 12.80 11.34 -5.46
C GLY A 441 12.90 12.53 -4.51
N GLY A 442 14.13 13.03 -4.28
CA GLY A 442 14.35 14.21 -3.45
C GLY A 442 13.82 15.52 -4.05
N ALA A 443 13.75 15.62 -5.38
CA ALA A 443 13.27 16.82 -6.05
C ALA A 443 11.75 16.84 -6.29
N VAL A 444 11.12 15.67 -6.47
CA VAL A 444 9.69 15.56 -6.88
C VAL A 444 8.87 14.90 -5.80
N ALA A 445 9.22 13.69 -5.34
CA ALA A 445 8.40 12.94 -4.40
C ALA A 445 8.46 13.51 -2.96
N ALA A 446 9.65 13.93 -2.50
CA ALA A 446 9.81 14.47 -1.15
C ALA A 446 9.01 15.78 -0.89
N PRO A 447 8.98 16.77 -1.81
CA PRO A 447 8.10 17.95 -1.65
C PRO A 447 6.62 17.60 -1.65
N LEU A 448 6.19 16.64 -2.47
CA LEU A 448 4.80 16.18 -2.48
C LEU A 448 4.44 15.49 -1.16
N ALA A 449 5.34 14.66 -0.62
CA ALA A 449 5.17 14.03 0.68
C ALA A 449 5.03 15.08 1.79
N ARG A 450 5.90 16.10 1.81
CA ARG A 450 5.81 17.24 2.75
C ARG A 450 4.44 17.89 2.73
N LYS A 451 3.97 18.29 1.54
CA LYS A 451 2.67 18.94 1.38
C LYS A 451 1.52 18.05 1.87
N THR A 452 1.58 16.77 1.54
CA THR A 452 0.58 15.77 1.92
C THR A 452 0.52 15.57 3.44
N LEU A 453 1.69 15.34 4.07
CA LEU A 453 1.78 15.17 5.52
C LEU A 453 1.32 16.42 6.27
N GLN A 454 1.74 17.61 5.82
CA GLN A 454 1.27 18.88 6.40
C GLN A 454 -0.24 19.02 6.30
N LYS A 455 -0.84 18.61 5.17
CA LYS A 455 -2.29 18.63 4.98
C LYS A 455 -3.01 17.65 5.89
N ALA A 456 -2.48 16.44 6.06
CA ALA A 456 -3.03 15.43 6.98
C ALA A 456 -3.04 15.95 8.43
N ILE A 457 -1.92 16.54 8.86
CA ILE A 457 -1.80 17.17 10.18
C ILE A 457 -2.83 18.29 10.36
N ASN A 458 -2.96 19.17 9.37
CA ASN A 458 -3.90 20.32 9.44
C ASN A 458 -5.37 19.87 9.42
N LEU A 459 -5.67 18.68 8.90
CA LEU A 459 -7.00 18.08 8.92
C LEU A 459 -7.29 17.34 10.22
N GLY A 460 -6.28 17.04 11.04
CA GLY A 460 -6.43 16.29 12.29
C GLY A 460 -6.87 14.85 12.11
N LEU A 461 -6.36 14.18 11.07
CA LEU A 461 -6.80 12.84 10.64
C LEU A 461 -6.33 11.73 11.60
#